data_417f984217a461347a180b28a06419c4
#
_entry.id   417f984217a461347a180b28a06419c4
#
_cell.length_a   1.000
_cell.length_b   1.000
_cell.length_c   1.000
_cell.angle_alpha   90.00
_cell.angle_beta   90.00
_cell.angle_gamma   90.00
#
_symmetry.space_group_name_H-M   'P 1'
#
loop_
_entity.id
_entity.type
_entity.pdbx_description
1 polymer ?
#
loop_
_entity_poly.entity_id
_entity_poly.type
_entity_poly.pdbx_seq_one_letter_code
_entity_poly.pdbx_strand_id
1 'polypeptide(L)'
;MAEILIMFHSQTGNTEKLAKAVAQGVSRTENARVHLKEASDTVAEDLRNCSALVICTPEYFGYMAGAIKDFFDRTYEELKDDATVRKKPFSIVISAGNDGSFALSHIERICKGYRLREVQKPIVCKGRVTEEVLARCCELGSTMAEGVDAGIF
;
A
#
# COMPACT_ATOMS: atom_id res chain seq x y z
N MET A 1 -6.66 18.28 -0.16
CA MET A 1 -7.16 17.02 0.47
C MET A 1 -6.22 15.89 0.12
N ALA A 2 -5.78 15.13 1.11
CA ALA A 2 -4.92 13.96 0.89
C ALA A 2 -5.76 12.79 0.34
N GLU A 3 -5.47 12.34 -0.86
CA GLU A 3 -6.14 11.20 -1.50
C GLU A 3 -5.25 9.95 -1.31
N ILE A 4 -5.61 9.06 -0.41
CA ILE A 4 -4.80 7.88 -0.06
C ILE A 4 -5.38 6.65 -0.74
N LEU A 5 -4.61 6.06 -1.66
CA LEU A 5 -4.96 4.81 -2.32
C LEU A 5 -4.41 3.65 -1.49
N ILE A 6 -5.29 2.75 -1.08
CA ILE A 6 -4.92 1.48 -0.44
C ILE A 6 -5.27 0.37 -1.42
N MET A 7 -4.24 -0.18 -2.05
CA MET A 7 -4.38 -1.27 -3.00
C MET A 7 -4.08 -2.58 -2.29
N PHE A 8 -5.00 -3.53 -2.35
CA PHE A 8 -4.85 -4.80 -1.64
C PHE A 8 -5.30 -5.99 -2.47
N HIS A 9 -4.81 -7.17 -2.08
CA HIS A 9 -5.36 -8.46 -2.46
C HIS A 9 -5.54 -9.30 -1.21
N SER A 10 -6.64 -10.04 -1.13
CA SER A 10 -6.90 -10.94 0.00
C SER A 10 -7.68 -12.14 -0.47
N GLN A 11 -7.27 -13.32 -0.04
CA GLN A 11 -7.98 -14.57 -0.32
C GLN A 11 -8.69 -15.12 0.92
N THR A 12 -7.99 -15.14 2.06
CA THR A 12 -8.52 -15.69 3.31
C THR A 12 -9.07 -14.63 4.27
N GLY A 13 -8.87 -13.35 3.97
CA GLY A 13 -9.36 -12.23 4.75
C GLY A 13 -8.32 -11.53 5.63
N ASN A 14 -7.14 -12.10 5.83
CA ASN A 14 -6.11 -11.50 6.70
C ASN A 14 -5.61 -10.16 6.14
N THR A 15 -5.21 -10.13 4.89
CA THR A 15 -4.73 -8.89 4.26
C THR A 15 -5.84 -7.83 4.20
N GLU A 16 -7.07 -8.24 3.95
CA GLU A 16 -8.22 -7.32 3.93
C GLU A 16 -8.43 -6.64 5.29
N LYS A 17 -8.29 -7.40 6.40
CA LYS A 17 -8.38 -6.83 7.74
C LYS A 17 -7.31 -5.78 7.97
N LEU A 18 -6.07 -6.04 7.53
CA LEU A 18 -4.97 -5.09 7.64
C LEU A 18 -5.23 -3.83 6.80
N ALA A 19 -5.67 -4.01 5.56
CA ALA A 19 -5.99 -2.91 4.65
C ALA A 19 -7.12 -2.03 5.20
N LYS A 20 -8.16 -2.63 5.76
CA LYS A 20 -9.27 -1.90 6.40
C LYS A 20 -8.81 -1.13 7.63
N ALA A 21 -7.87 -1.67 8.40
CA ALA A 21 -7.30 -0.95 9.54
C ALA A 21 -6.50 0.28 9.08
N VAL A 22 -5.74 0.17 7.99
CA VAL A 22 -5.07 1.34 7.38
C VAL A 22 -6.11 2.38 6.95
N ALA A 23 -7.16 1.94 6.26
CA ALA A 23 -8.25 2.82 5.81
C ALA A 23 -8.92 3.54 6.98
N GLN A 24 -9.14 2.85 8.08
CA GLN A 24 -9.68 3.45 9.30
C GLN A 24 -8.76 4.56 9.83
N GLY A 25 -7.44 4.34 9.79
CA GLY A 25 -6.47 5.35 10.19
C GLY A 25 -6.54 6.60 9.32
N VAL A 26 -6.59 6.43 7.99
CA VAL A 26 -6.75 7.55 7.05
C VAL A 26 -8.00 8.35 7.36
N SER A 27 -9.11 7.67 7.66
CA SER A 27 -10.41 8.32 7.93
C SER A 27 -10.44 9.15 9.21
N ARG A 28 -9.42 9.05 10.06
CA ARG A 28 -9.28 9.90 11.26
C ARG A 28 -8.70 11.28 10.93
N THR A 29 -8.12 11.44 9.77
CA THR A 29 -7.55 12.72 9.33
C THR A 29 -8.63 13.52 8.59
N GLU A 30 -8.96 14.69 9.10
CA GLU A 30 -10.09 15.50 8.62
C GLU A 30 -9.98 15.84 7.14
N ASN A 31 -8.77 16.12 6.68
CA ASN A 31 -8.48 16.56 5.31
C ASN A 31 -7.97 15.42 4.42
N ALA A 32 -8.46 14.19 4.64
CA ALA A 32 -8.04 13.03 3.88
C ALA A 32 -9.24 12.22 3.37
N ARG A 33 -9.03 11.59 2.21
CA ARG A 33 -9.97 10.65 1.62
C ARG A 33 -9.27 9.34 1.35
N VAL A 34 -9.95 8.24 1.66
CA VAL A 34 -9.43 6.89 1.43
C VAL A 34 -10.06 6.29 0.18
N HIS A 35 -9.23 5.65 -0.63
CA HIS A 35 -9.63 4.81 -1.76
C HIS A 35 -9.12 3.40 -1.50
N LEU A 36 -9.98 2.54 -0.98
CA LEU A 36 -9.66 1.14 -0.71
C LEU A 36 -10.10 0.30 -1.91
N LYS A 37 -9.14 -0.24 -2.65
CA LYS A 37 -9.42 -0.97 -3.90
C LYS A 37 -8.66 -2.29 -3.96
N GLU A 38 -9.33 -3.31 -4.48
CA GLU A 38 -8.65 -4.54 -4.86
C GLU A 38 -7.65 -4.28 -5.98
N ALA A 39 -6.51 -4.96 -5.95
CA ALA A 39 -5.48 -4.77 -6.97
C ALA A 39 -5.99 -5.07 -8.38
N SER A 40 -6.87 -6.06 -8.52
CA SER A 40 -7.47 -6.41 -9.81
C SER A 40 -8.36 -5.30 -10.39
N ASP A 41 -8.93 -4.44 -9.54
CA ASP A 41 -9.79 -3.32 -9.92
C ASP A 41 -9.04 -1.99 -9.96
N THR A 42 -7.75 -1.99 -9.63
CA THR A 42 -6.93 -0.78 -9.60
C THR A 42 -6.33 -0.54 -10.98
N VAL A 43 -6.40 0.68 -11.45
CA VAL A 43 -5.92 1.09 -12.78
C VAL A 43 -4.88 2.20 -12.68
N ALA A 44 -4.19 2.49 -13.77
CA ALA A 44 -3.15 3.52 -13.82
C ALA A 44 -3.65 4.88 -13.33
N GLU A 45 -4.88 5.24 -13.65
CA GLU A 45 -5.48 6.51 -13.25
C GLU A 45 -5.61 6.63 -11.72
N ASP A 46 -5.86 5.53 -11.02
CA ASP A 46 -5.90 5.55 -9.54
C ASP A 46 -4.55 5.99 -8.96
N LEU A 47 -3.45 5.49 -9.54
CA LEU A 47 -2.11 5.88 -9.10
C LEU A 47 -1.77 7.32 -9.49
N ARG A 48 -2.24 7.81 -10.63
CA ARG A 48 -2.07 9.22 -11.00
C ARG A 48 -2.76 10.15 -10.01
N ASN A 49 -4.00 9.83 -9.66
CA ASN A 49 -4.87 10.72 -8.90
C ASN A 49 -4.64 10.67 -7.40
N CYS A 50 -4.04 9.62 -6.84
CA CYS A 50 -3.78 9.56 -5.41
C CYS A 50 -2.61 10.47 -5.02
N SER A 51 -2.60 10.88 -3.75
CA SER A 51 -1.49 11.62 -3.15
C SER A 51 -0.44 10.67 -2.57
N ALA A 52 -0.85 9.50 -2.13
CA ALA A 52 0.03 8.46 -1.58
C ALA A 52 -0.59 7.07 -1.78
N LEU A 53 0.26 6.05 -1.77
CA LEU A 53 -0.11 4.64 -1.99
C LEU A 53 0.27 3.78 -0.79
N VAL A 54 -0.64 2.93 -0.32
CA VAL A 54 -0.32 1.83 0.59
C VAL A 54 -0.62 0.52 -0.13
N ILE A 55 0.37 -0.37 -0.19
CA ILE A 55 0.27 -1.67 -0.85
C ILE A 55 0.09 -2.73 0.22
N CYS A 56 -1.02 -3.44 0.20
CA CYS A 56 -1.32 -4.52 1.15
C CYS A 56 -1.39 -5.84 0.40
N THR A 57 -0.50 -6.79 0.72
CA THR A 57 -0.43 -8.08 0.04
C THR A 57 -0.24 -9.22 1.04
N PRO A 58 -0.83 -10.39 0.78
CA PRO A 58 -0.38 -11.61 1.44
C PRO A 58 0.97 -12.05 0.84
N GLU A 59 1.69 -12.87 1.61
CA GLU A 59 2.84 -13.61 1.11
C GLU A 59 2.35 -14.94 0.55
N TYR A 60 2.50 -15.13 -0.76
CA TYR A 60 2.21 -16.38 -1.45
C TYR A 60 3.50 -16.97 -2.00
N PHE A 61 3.88 -18.17 -1.50
CA PHE A 61 5.13 -18.83 -1.93
C PHE A 61 6.37 -17.92 -1.78
N GLY A 62 6.41 -17.15 -0.69
CA GLY A 62 7.50 -16.20 -0.43
C GLY A 62 7.44 -14.91 -1.26
N TYR A 63 6.43 -14.73 -2.11
CA TYR A 63 6.31 -13.61 -3.03
C TYR A 63 5.03 -12.82 -2.78
N MET A 64 4.88 -11.67 -3.42
CA MET A 64 3.61 -10.92 -3.40
C MET A 64 2.50 -11.69 -4.13
N ALA A 65 1.25 -11.36 -3.85
CA ALA A 65 0.13 -11.91 -4.60
C ALA A 65 0.22 -11.56 -6.08
N GLY A 66 -0.21 -12.49 -6.94
CA GLY A 66 -0.20 -12.29 -8.39
C GLY A 66 -0.99 -11.05 -8.83
N ALA A 67 -2.10 -10.74 -8.16
CA ALA A 67 -2.91 -9.56 -8.47
C ALA A 67 -2.13 -8.24 -8.23
N ILE A 68 -1.27 -8.20 -7.23
CA ILE A 68 -0.40 -7.05 -6.97
C ILE A 68 0.63 -6.90 -8.10
N LYS A 69 1.31 -8.01 -8.45
CA LYS A 69 2.30 -8.01 -9.54
C LYS A 69 1.64 -7.65 -10.87
N ASP A 70 0.44 -8.16 -11.11
CA ASP A 70 -0.33 -7.87 -12.33
C ASP A 70 -0.62 -6.37 -12.47
N PHE A 71 -1.02 -5.69 -11.40
CA PHE A 71 -1.20 -4.23 -11.44
C PHE A 71 0.07 -3.53 -11.93
N PHE A 72 1.21 -3.87 -11.38
CA PHE A 72 2.47 -3.26 -11.78
C PHE A 72 2.82 -3.61 -13.25
N ASP A 73 2.63 -4.84 -13.66
CA ASP A 73 2.91 -5.25 -15.04
C ASP A 73 1.99 -4.54 -16.05
N ARG A 74 0.71 -4.38 -15.73
CA ARG A 74 -0.26 -3.72 -16.60
C ARG A 74 -0.02 -2.22 -16.75
N THR A 75 0.57 -1.58 -15.76
CA THR A 75 0.63 -0.12 -15.69
C THR A 75 2.02 0.46 -15.89
N TYR A 76 3.08 -0.35 -15.86
CA TYR A 76 4.45 0.16 -15.88
C TYR A 76 4.77 0.97 -17.13
N GLU A 77 4.49 0.44 -18.32
CA GLU A 77 4.80 1.14 -19.58
C GLU A 77 4.08 2.48 -19.68
N GLU A 78 2.88 2.57 -19.17
CA GLU A 78 2.08 3.78 -19.18
C GLU A 78 2.56 4.81 -18.14
N LEU A 79 3.06 4.37 -16.98
CA LEU A 79 3.36 5.23 -15.85
C LEU A 79 4.84 5.54 -15.63
N LYS A 80 5.75 4.80 -16.25
CA LYS A 80 7.20 4.89 -15.98
C LYS A 80 7.79 6.30 -16.16
N ASP A 81 7.24 7.09 -17.05
CA ASP A 81 7.70 8.46 -17.33
C ASP A 81 6.69 9.53 -16.88
N ASP A 82 5.64 9.12 -16.17
CA ASP A 82 4.61 10.03 -15.71
C ASP A 82 5.08 10.87 -14.52
N ALA A 83 5.14 12.19 -14.72
CA ALA A 83 5.64 13.12 -13.70
C ALA A 83 4.76 13.14 -12.44
N THR A 84 3.46 12.84 -12.56
CA THR A 84 2.53 12.81 -11.41
C THR A 84 2.77 11.61 -10.49
N VAL A 85 3.45 10.57 -10.99
CA VAL A 85 3.76 9.35 -10.24
C VAL A 85 5.12 9.44 -9.54
N ARG A 86 6.07 10.14 -10.13
CA ARG A 86 7.42 10.27 -9.58
C ARG A 86 7.41 10.83 -8.16
N LYS A 87 8.19 10.20 -7.27
CA LYS A 87 8.36 10.56 -5.86
C LYS A 87 7.07 10.47 -5.03
N LYS A 88 6.01 9.89 -5.59
CA LYS A 88 4.78 9.69 -4.84
C LYS A 88 5.06 8.84 -3.60
N PRO A 89 4.61 9.27 -2.40
CA PRO A 89 4.85 8.54 -1.17
C PRO A 89 4.17 7.17 -1.19
N PHE A 90 4.86 6.15 -0.63
CA PHE A 90 4.21 4.85 -0.43
C PHE A 90 4.68 4.17 0.85
N SER A 91 3.92 3.16 1.27
CA SER A 91 4.28 2.20 2.30
C SER A 91 3.69 0.83 1.96
N ILE A 92 4.14 -0.21 2.69
CA ILE A 92 3.81 -1.61 2.41
C ILE A 92 3.31 -2.29 3.68
N VAL A 93 2.27 -3.11 3.53
CA VAL A 93 1.74 -3.98 4.59
C VAL A 93 1.67 -5.40 4.04
N ILE A 94 2.27 -6.36 4.75
CA ILE A 94 2.32 -7.76 4.32
C ILE A 94 1.72 -8.65 5.40
N SER A 95 0.83 -9.56 4.99
CA SER A 95 0.35 -10.68 5.80
C SER A 95 1.16 -11.93 5.40
N ALA A 96 2.07 -12.36 6.26
CA ALA A 96 3.05 -13.39 5.93
C ALA A 96 2.84 -14.67 6.74
N GLY A 97 2.93 -15.82 6.09
CA GLY A 97 3.03 -17.13 6.75
C GLY A 97 4.45 -17.42 7.20
N ASN A 98 5.44 -16.91 6.51
CA ASN A 98 6.86 -16.97 6.86
C ASN A 98 7.35 -15.59 7.34
N ASP A 99 8.50 -15.14 6.88
CA ASP A 99 9.07 -13.87 7.33
C ASP A 99 8.68 -12.66 6.46
N GLY A 100 8.12 -12.90 5.26
CA GLY A 100 7.69 -11.84 4.35
C GLY A 100 8.81 -11.05 3.69
N SER A 101 10.07 -11.33 4.00
CA SER A 101 11.21 -10.50 3.56
C SER A 101 11.40 -10.52 2.04
N PHE A 102 11.19 -11.66 1.39
CA PHE A 102 11.33 -11.79 -0.04
C PHE A 102 10.23 -11.02 -0.78
N ALA A 103 8.98 -11.16 -0.34
CA ALA A 103 7.86 -10.39 -0.87
C ALA A 103 8.12 -8.89 -0.73
N LEU A 104 8.55 -8.45 0.45
CA LEU A 104 8.85 -7.05 0.75
C LEU A 104 9.91 -6.50 -0.20
N SER A 105 11.06 -7.18 -0.32
CA SER A 105 12.17 -6.71 -1.14
C SER A 105 11.80 -6.58 -2.61
N HIS A 106 10.94 -7.46 -3.12
CA HIS A 106 10.49 -7.42 -4.52
C HIS A 106 9.49 -6.29 -4.77
N ILE A 107 8.59 -6.00 -3.82
CA ILE A 107 7.69 -4.85 -3.94
C ILE A 107 8.51 -3.55 -3.91
N GLU A 108 9.45 -3.43 -2.99
CA GLU A 108 10.33 -2.26 -2.90
C GLU A 108 11.11 -2.04 -4.19
N ARG A 109 11.61 -3.13 -4.79
CA ARG A 109 12.30 -3.07 -6.08
C ARG A 109 11.42 -2.54 -7.20
N ILE A 110 10.17 -3.01 -7.28
CA ILE A 110 9.20 -2.55 -8.27
C ILE A 110 8.88 -1.06 -8.05
N CYS A 111 8.60 -0.67 -6.82
CA CYS A 111 8.30 0.71 -6.47
C CYS A 111 9.46 1.66 -6.80
N LYS A 112 10.70 1.19 -6.63
CA LYS A 112 11.90 1.93 -7.07
C LYS A 112 11.91 2.10 -8.58
N GLY A 113 11.51 1.08 -9.33
CA GLY A 113 11.36 1.16 -10.78
C GLY A 113 10.33 2.19 -11.22
N TYR A 114 9.24 2.34 -10.46
CA TYR A 114 8.24 3.39 -10.65
C TYR A 114 8.71 4.77 -10.14
N ARG A 115 9.86 4.84 -9.49
CA ARG A 115 10.41 6.04 -8.85
C ARG A 115 9.51 6.59 -7.73
N LEU A 116 8.78 5.70 -7.05
CA LEU A 116 8.04 6.03 -5.84
C LEU A 116 8.99 6.22 -4.66
N ARG A 117 8.53 6.87 -3.61
CA ARG A 117 9.35 7.16 -2.42
C ARG A 117 8.74 6.50 -1.18
N GLU A 118 9.45 5.54 -0.60
CA GLU A 118 9.04 4.91 0.65
C GLU A 118 9.17 5.90 1.81
N VAL A 119 8.07 6.19 2.49
CA VAL A 119 8.04 7.23 3.54
C VAL A 119 7.79 6.69 4.94
N GLN A 120 7.33 5.46 5.07
CA GLN A 120 7.10 4.79 6.34
C GLN A 120 7.64 3.37 6.28
N LYS A 121 8.12 2.88 7.42
CA LYS A 121 8.58 1.49 7.54
C LYS A 121 7.45 0.54 7.21
N PRO A 122 7.72 -0.55 6.48
CA PRO A 122 6.70 -1.56 6.18
C PRO A 122 6.23 -2.26 7.44
N ILE A 123 4.99 -2.73 7.42
CA ILE A 123 4.44 -3.59 8.46
C ILE A 123 4.38 -5.00 7.90
N VAL A 124 5.06 -5.94 8.55
CA VAL A 124 4.98 -7.37 8.22
C VAL A 124 4.28 -8.08 9.37
N CYS A 125 3.05 -8.51 9.15
CA CYS A 125 2.28 -9.32 10.09
C CYS A 125 2.61 -10.79 9.86
N LYS A 126 3.42 -11.36 10.74
CA LYS A 126 3.79 -12.79 10.69
C LYS A 126 2.74 -13.61 11.43
N GLY A 127 2.06 -14.48 10.69
CA GLY A 127 1.04 -15.34 11.26
C GLY A 127 -0.27 -14.61 11.56
N ARG A 128 -0.75 -14.78 12.78
CA ARG A 128 -2.07 -14.30 13.17
C ARG A 128 -2.19 -12.78 13.19
N VAL A 129 -3.30 -12.26 12.66
CA VAL A 129 -3.65 -10.85 12.75
C VAL A 129 -4.14 -10.55 14.18
N THR A 130 -3.36 -9.76 14.92
CA THR A 130 -3.66 -9.37 16.30
C THR A 130 -4.19 -7.94 16.38
N GLU A 131 -4.82 -7.60 17.50
CA GLU A 131 -5.25 -6.23 17.77
C GLU A 131 -4.08 -5.23 17.73
N GLU A 132 -2.90 -5.66 18.21
CA GLU A 132 -1.69 -4.82 18.16
C GLU A 132 -1.28 -4.50 16.73
N VAL A 133 -1.30 -5.47 15.83
CA VAL A 133 -0.97 -5.26 14.40
C VAL A 133 -2.01 -4.37 13.74
N LEU A 134 -3.29 -4.58 14.03
CA LEU A 134 -4.37 -3.72 13.52
C LEU A 134 -4.20 -2.28 13.98
N ALA A 135 -3.80 -2.06 15.22
CA ALA A 135 -3.52 -0.72 15.74
C ALA A 135 -2.34 -0.07 15.00
N ARG A 136 -1.28 -0.83 14.71
CA ARG A 136 -0.14 -0.36 13.92
C ARG A 136 -0.54 0.01 12.49
N CYS A 137 -1.40 -0.77 11.88
CA CYS A 137 -1.93 -0.46 10.54
C CYS A 137 -2.78 0.82 10.56
N CYS A 138 -3.61 0.98 11.58
CA CYS A 138 -4.39 2.19 11.76
C CYS A 138 -3.49 3.43 11.94
N GLU A 139 -2.45 3.32 12.75
CA GLU A 139 -1.45 4.39 12.93
C GLU A 139 -0.73 4.70 11.61
N LEU A 140 -0.37 3.69 10.83
CA LEU A 140 0.22 3.89 9.51
C LEU A 140 -0.70 4.73 8.60
N GLY A 141 -1.99 4.40 8.57
CA GLY A 141 -2.97 5.14 7.78
C GLY A 141 -3.05 6.61 8.17
N SER A 142 -3.14 6.90 9.48
CA SER A 142 -3.13 8.27 9.99
C SER A 142 -1.84 9.00 9.60
N THR A 143 -0.70 8.36 9.81
CA THR A 143 0.61 8.95 9.50
C THR A 143 0.75 9.28 8.01
N MET A 144 0.31 8.38 7.13
CA MET A 144 0.34 8.63 5.69
C MET A 144 -0.53 9.83 5.31
N ALA A 145 -1.75 9.88 5.85
CA ALA A 145 -2.68 10.97 5.55
C ALA A 145 -2.20 12.32 6.10
N GLU A 146 -1.77 12.35 7.34
CA GLU A 146 -1.27 13.56 8.00
C GLU A 146 0.01 14.07 7.35
N GLY A 147 0.93 13.17 7.01
CA GLY A 147 2.19 13.53 6.34
C GLY A 147 1.97 14.17 4.98
N VAL A 148 1.01 13.65 4.21
CA VAL A 148 0.61 14.24 2.92
C VAL A 148 -0.08 15.58 3.14
N ASP A 149 -1.06 15.66 4.04
CA ASP A 149 -1.82 16.89 4.30
C ASP A 149 -0.91 18.02 4.79
N ALA A 150 0.08 17.70 5.61
CA ALA A 150 1.06 18.66 6.12
C ALA A 150 2.19 18.99 5.13
N GLY A 151 2.24 18.35 3.96
CA GLY A 151 3.30 18.57 2.98
C GLY A 151 4.67 18.03 3.40
N ILE A 152 4.70 17.04 4.31
CA ILE A 152 5.94 16.41 4.79
C ILE A 152 6.38 15.31 3.81
N PHE A 153 5.44 14.61 3.20
CA PHE A 153 5.69 13.52 2.25
C PHE A 153 5.60 13.95 0.80
#